data_369e12f7c4d20fbb503362ae4dbf0892
#
_entry.id   369e12f7c4d20fbb503362ae4dbf0892
#
_cell.length_a   1.000
_cell.length_b   1.000
_cell.length_c   1.000
_cell.angle_alpha   90.00
_cell.angle_beta   90.00
_cell.angle_gamma   90.00
#
_symmetry.space_group_name_H-M   'P 1'
#
loop_
_entity.id
_entity.type
_entity.pdbx_description
1 polymer ?
#
loop_
_entity_poly.entity_id
_entity_poly.type
_entity_poly.pdbx_seq_one_letter_code
_entity_poly.pdbx_strand_id
1 'polypeptide(L)'
;MDKIAIVNFANAGNSRYELGQENLRKSFETFDPDIPFFALKNYEEFNSQTHAECPYGFKVAAVEHVRKLGYDVIIWIDSSLRLIKSIRPLIRDIASKGIYLQGDCWKCGEWANDRSLEYFNISRDDAMQIQNIHAIMIGFDFRHPATMPFFERWKKCAADGIFRGSRTNDNNTE
;
A
#
# COMPACT_ATOMS: atom_id res chain seq x y z
N MET A 1 -23.45 7.16 -5.94
CA MET A 1 -22.89 6.35 -4.85
C MET A 1 -21.39 6.25 -5.10
N ASP A 2 -20.61 6.45 -4.06
CA ASP A 2 -19.15 6.32 -4.14
C ASP A 2 -18.80 4.87 -4.49
N LYS A 3 -17.99 4.69 -5.53
CA LYS A 3 -17.48 3.37 -5.90
C LYS A 3 -16.26 3.06 -5.04
N ILE A 4 -16.48 2.30 -3.99
CA ILE A 4 -15.46 1.92 -3.00
C ILE A 4 -14.99 0.51 -3.29
N ALA A 5 -13.69 0.24 -3.15
CA ALA A 5 -13.12 -1.10 -3.25
C ALA A 5 -11.98 -1.32 -2.28
N ILE A 6 -11.84 -2.57 -1.86
CA ILE A 6 -10.66 -3.07 -1.17
C ILE A 6 -9.80 -3.83 -2.17
N VAL A 7 -8.50 -3.64 -2.11
CA VAL A 7 -7.55 -4.42 -2.92
C VAL A 7 -6.48 -5.03 -2.03
N ASN A 8 -6.21 -6.29 -2.29
CA ASN A 8 -5.19 -7.08 -1.61
C ASN A 8 -4.49 -8.00 -2.63
N PHE A 9 -3.26 -8.33 -2.37
CA PHE A 9 -2.50 -9.29 -3.16
C PHE A 9 -1.87 -10.36 -2.26
N ALA A 10 -2.03 -11.62 -2.66
CA ALA A 10 -1.34 -12.76 -2.07
C ALA A 10 -0.83 -13.64 -3.20
N ASN A 11 0.49 -13.66 -3.41
CA ASN A 11 1.09 -14.43 -4.49
C ASN A 11 0.70 -15.91 -4.40
N ALA A 12 0.19 -16.45 -5.51
CA ALA A 12 -0.20 -17.86 -5.63
C ALA A 12 0.99 -18.77 -5.30
N GLY A 13 0.71 -19.84 -4.53
CA GLY A 13 1.73 -20.76 -4.06
C GLY A 13 2.41 -20.37 -2.73
N ASN A 14 2.12 -19.17 -2.18
CA ASN A 14 2.54 -18.80 -0.82
C ASN A 14 1.37 -19.00 0.16
N SER A 15 1.25 -20.20 0.71
CA SER A 15 0.13 -20.62 1.56
C SER A 15 -0.13 -19.68 2.75
N ARG A 16 0.92 -19.06 3.32
CA ARG A 16 0.78 -18.11 4.44
C ARG A 16 0.04 -16.85 4.02
N TYR A 17 0.42 -16.27 2.88
CA TYR A 17 -0.24 -15.07 2.37
C TYR A 17 -1.63 -15.36 1.84
N GLU A 18 -1.83 -16.53 1.20
CA GLU A 18 -3.15 -16.96 0.71
C GLU A 18 -4.14 -17.16 1.87
N LEU A 19 -3.70 -17.80 2.97
CA LEU A 19 -4.53 -17.95 4.18
C LEU A 19 -4.84 -16.58 4.80
N GLY A 20 -3.87 -15.68 4.85
CA GLY A 20 -4.06 -14.32 5.35
C GLY A 20 -5.08 -13.55 4.51
N GLN A 21 -4.98 -13.60 3.18
CA GLN A 21 -5.93 -12.97 2.26
C GLN A 21 -7.35 -13.52 2.45
N GLU A 22 -7.49 -14.84 2.60
CA GLU A 22 -8.80 -15.46 2.83
C GLU A 22 -9.41 -15.03 4.18
N ASN A 23 -8.61 -14.94 5.23
CA ASN A 23 -9.06 -14.46 6.54
C ASN A 23 -9.47 -12.97 6.47
N LEU A 24 -8.72 -12.16 5.74
CA LEU A 24 -9.06 -10.76 5.50
C LEU A 24 -10.39 -10.66 4.74
N ARG A 25 -10.56 -11.40 3.64
CA ARG A 25 -11.79 -11.43 2.85
C ARG A 25 -13.01 -11.81 3.70
N LYS A 26 -12.92 -12.88 4.50
CA LYS A 26 -13.99 -13.31 5.42
C LYS A 26 -14.34 -12.24 6.45
N SER A 27 -13.36 -11.48 6.91
CA SER A 27 -13.64 -10.38 7.83
C SER A 27 -14.43 -9.24 7.16
N PHE A 28 -14.18 -8.96 5.87
CA PHE A 28 -15.01 -8.03 5.10
C PHE A 28 -16.43 -8.54 4.88
N GLU A 29 -16.59 -9.82 4.56
CA GLU A 29 -17.92 -10.47 4.45
C GLU A 29 -18.75 -10.36 5.74
N THR A 30 -18.06 -10.30 6.89
CA THR A 30 -18.70 -10.17 8.20
C THR A 30 -19.10 -8.72 8.50
N PHE A 31 -18.23 -7.75 8.25
CA PHE A 31 -18.40 -6.38 8.75
C PHE A 31 -18.85 -5.38 7.68
N ASP A 32 -18.49 -5.59 6.42
CA ASP A 32 -18.79 -4.70 5.29
C ASP A 32 -19.00 -5.51 4.00
N PRO A 33 -20.00 -6.40 3.94
CA PRO A 33 -20.19 -7.37 2.84
C PRO A 33 -20.52 -6.74 1.48
N ASP A 34 -20.95 -5.50 1.47
CA ASP A 34 -21.30 -4.73 0.27
C ASP A 34 -20.12 -4.00 -0.36
N ILE A 35 -18.93 -4.03 0.26
CA ILE A 35 -17.72 -3.44 -0.30
C ILE A 35 -16.98 -4.50 -1.15
N PRO A 36 -16.82 -4.29 -2.46
CA PRO A 36 -16.06 -5.19 -3.32
C PRO A 36 -14.63 -5.42 -2.84
N PHE A 37 -14.23 -6.69 -2.79
CA PHE A 37 -12.89 -7.12 -2.38
C PHE A 37 -12.15 -7.76 -3.55
N PHE A 38 -11.09 -7.12 -4.03
CA PHE A 38 -10.22 -7.60 -5.09
C PHE A 38 -9.07 -8.42 -4.50
N ALA A 39 -9.21 -9.74 -4.53
CA ALA A 39 -8.20 -10.70 -4.08
C ALA A 39 -7.27 -11.09 -5.25
N LEU A 40 -6.25 -10.29 -5.52
CA LEU A 40 -5.29 -10.56 -6.58
C LEU A 40 -4.34 -11.71 -6.18
N LYS A 41 -3.95 -12.56 -7.15
CA LYS A 41 -3.15 -13.77 -6.94
C LYS A 41 -1.84 -13.79 -7.70
N ASN A 42 -1.82 -13.20 -8.88
CA ASN A 42 -0.66 -13.23 -9.79
C ASN A 42 -0.34 -11.81 -10.24
N TYR A 43 0.95 -11.52 -10.44
CA TYR A 43 1.42 -10.20 -10.86
C TYR A 43 0.89 -9.81 -12.25
N GLU A 44 0.65 -10.78 -13.11
CA GLU A 44 0.13 -10.60 -14.47
C GLU A 44 -1.30 -10.05 -14.48
N GLU A 45 -2.13 -10.38 -13.48
CA GLU A 45 -3.53 -9.91 -13.38
C GLU A 45 -3.63 -8.38 -13.36
N PHE A 46 -2.61 -7.71 -12.85
CA PHE A 46 -2.58 -6.25 -12.71
C PHE A 46 -1.32 -5.61 -13.27
N ASN A 47 -0.63 -6.33 -14.17
CA ASN A 47 0.55 -5.88 -14.92
C ASN A 47 1.64 -5.30 -14.01
N SER A 48 2.02 -6.06 -12.99
CA SER A 48 3.02 -5.66 -12.02
C SER A 48 4.34 -6.41 -12.20
N GLN A 49 5.44 -5.76 -11.87
CA GLN A 49 6.70 -6.44 -11.60
C GLN A 49 6.57 -7.29 -10.33
N THR A 50 7.37 -8.34 -10.24
CA THR A 50 7.46 -9.17 -9.04
C THR A 50 8.07 -8.39 -7.88
N HIS A 51 7.91 -8.88 -6.65
CA HIS A 51 8.53 -8.27 -5.47
C HIS A 51 10.07 -8.26 -5.57
N ALA A 52 10.68 -9.27 -6.20
CA ALA A 52 12.12 -9.33 -6.42
C ALA A 52 12.61 -8.25 -7.41
N GLU A 53 11.81 -7.94 -8.43
CA GLU A 53 12.14 -6.92 -9.43
C GLU A 53 11.87 -5.50 -8.91
N CYS A 54 10.79 -5.29 -8.17
CA CYS A 54 10.43 -4.01 -7.58
C CYS A 54 9.76 -4.23 -6.21
N PRO A 55 10.51 -4.21 -5.10
CA PRO A 55 9.97 -4.40 -3.76
C PRO A 55 8.78 -3.44 -3.52
N TYR A 56 7.64 -4.00 -3.09
CA TYR A 56 6.41 -3.25 -2.80
C TYR A 56 5.78 -2.47 -3.98
N GLY A 57 6.39 -2.46 -5.17
CA GLY A 57 5.83 -1.82 -6.37
C GLY A 57 4.48 -2.39 -6.77
N PHE A 58 4.24 -3.67 -6.47
CA PHE A 58 2.95 -4.34 -6.71
C PHE A 58 1.76 -3.65 -6.00
N LYS A 59 1.98 -2.96 -4.88
CA LYS A 59 0.91 -2.22 -4.19
C LYS A 59 0.41 -1.06 -5.06
N VAL A 60 1.34 -0.36 -5.68
CA VAL A 60 1.03 0.73 -6.62
C VAL A 60 0.25 0.21 -7.81
N ALA A 61 0.73 -0.88 -8.42
CA ALA A 61 0.10 -1.48 -9.59
C ALA A 61 -1.32 -2.02 -9.28
N ALA A 62 -1.50 -2.66 -8.11
CA ALA A 62 -2.79 -3.17 -7.65
C ALA A 62 -3.83 -2.05 -7.46
N VAL A 63 -3.44 -0.95 -6.82
CA VAL A 63 -4.32 0.22 -6.66
C VAL A 63 -4.67 0.81 -8.02
N GLU A 64 -3.70 0.98 -8.92
CA GLU A 64 -3.93 1.50 -10.27
C GLU A 64 -4.85 0.59 -11.10
N HIS A 65 -4.71 -0.73 -10.95
CA HIS A 65 -5.59 -1.68 -11.61
C HIS A 65 -7.04 -1.46 -11.21
N VAL A 66 -7.33 -1.41 -9.91
CA VAL A 66 -8.70 -1.22 -9.41
C VAL A 66 -9.24 0.17 -9.76
N ARG A 67 -8.37 1.22 -9.76
CA ARG A 67 -8.76 2.55 -10.21
C ARG A 67 -9.21 2.56 -11.68
N LYS A 68 -8.51 1.84 -12.55
CA LYS A 68 -8.88 1.70 -13.98
C LYS A 68 -10.21 0.98 -14.19
N LEU A 69 -10.67 0.18 -13.22
CA LEU A 69 -12.00 -0.42 -13.23
C LEU A 69 -13.11 0.58 -12.84
N GLY A 70 -12.74 1.84 -12.54
CA GLY A 70 -13.68 2.92 -12.28
C GLY A 70 -14.11 3.04 -10.81
N TYR A 71 -13.28 2.59 -9.86
CA TYR A 71 -13.48 2.83 -8.43
C TYR A 71 -12.86 4.16 -8.02
N ASP A 72 -13.58 4.90 -7.17
CA ASP A 72 -13.19 6.23 -6.71
C ASP A 72 -12.40 6.18 -5.40
N VAL A 73 -12.84 5.34 -4.45
CA VAL A 73 -12.17 5.13 -3.17
C VAL A 73 -11.58 3.74 -3.14
N ILE A 74 -10.27 3.66 -3.00
CA ILE A 74 -9.54 2.39 -3.01
C ILE A 74 -8.68 2.27 -1.77
N ILE A 75 -8.80 1.14 -1.07
CA ILE A 75 -8.00 0.87 0.12
C ILE A 75 -7.18 -0.40 -0.13
N TRP A 76 -5.86 -0.23 -0.12
CA TRP A 76 -4.91 -1.33 -0.02
C TRP A 76 -4.87 -1.82 1.41
N ILE A 77 -4.95 -3.15 1.61
CA ILE A 77 -4.77 -3.78 2.92
C ILE A 77 -3.91 -5.04 2.75
N ASP A 78 -2.84 -5.16 3.53
CA ASP A 78 -1.96 -6.35 3.52
C ASP A 78 -2.68 -7.59 4.04
N SER A 79 -2.30 -8.77 3.54
CA SER A 79 -2.85 -10.09 3.95
C SER A 79 -2.61 -10.44 5.42
N SER A 80 -1.74 -9.70 6.11
CA SER A 80 -1.48 -9.89 7.55
C SER A 80 -2.58 -9.29 8.45
N LEU A 81 -3.51 -8.52 7.89
CA LEU A 81 -4.57 -7.84 8.61
C LEU A 81 -5.91 -8.57 8.52
N ARG A 82 -6.82 -8.23 9.42
CA ARG A 82 -8.24 -8.59 9.37
C ARG A 82 -9.07 -7.51 10.04
N LEU A 83 -10.30 -7.32 9.62
CA LEU A 83 -11.22 -6.43 10.32
C LEU A 83 -11.68 -7.06 11.63
N ILE A 84 -11.84 -6.21 12.64
CA ILE A 84 -12.49 -6.52 13.92
C ILE A 84 -13.76 -5.69 14.10
N LYS A 85 -14.02 -4.76 13.18
CA LYS A 85 -15.19 -3.88 13.09
C LYS A 85 -15.29 -3.27 11.70
N SER A 86 -16.40 -2.64 11.36
CA SER A 86 -16.59 -1.96 10.07
C SER A 86 -15.50 -0.92 9.78
N ILE A 87 -15.03 -0.88 8.51
CA ILE A 87 -14.05 0.08 8.01
C ILE A 87 -14.68 1.42 7.57
N ARG A 88 -15.99 1.55 7.58
CA ARG A 88 -16.70 2.76 7.10
C ARG A 88 -16.28 4.07 7.79
N PRO A 89 -15.92 4.11 9.09
CA PRO A 89 -15.35 5.32 9.67
C PRO A 89 -14.07 5.77 8.96
N LEU A 90 -13.17 4.83 8.63
CA LEU A 90 -11.95 5.13 7.88
C LEU A 90 -12.26 5.63 6.47
N ILE A 91 -13.25 5.05 5.78
CA ILE A 91 -13.66 5.52 4.45
C ILE A 91 -14.10 7.00 4.49
N ARG A 92 -14.81 7.43 5.54
CA ARG A 92 -15.17 8.85 5.72
C ARG A 92 -13.95 9.74 5.92
N ASP A 93 -12.96 9.27 6.67
CA ASP A 93 -11.69 10.01 6.85
C ASP A 93 -10.92 10.13 5.54
N ILE A 94 -10.87 9.06 4.74
CA ILE A 94 -10.26 9.08 3.41
C ILE A 94 -10.98 10.09 2.50
N ALA A 95 -12.31 10.06 2.47
CA ALA A 95 -13.10 10.99 1.65
C ALA A 95 -12.87 12.46 2.03
N SER A 96 -12.64 12.75 3.32
CA SER A 96 -12.40 14.12 3.79
C SER A 96 -10.96 14.61 3.56
N LYS A 97 -9.97 13.70 3.51
CA LYS A 97 -8.53 14.04 3.44
C LYS A 97 -7.88 13.68 2.11
N GLY A 98 -8.55 12.85 1.31
CA GLY A 98 -8.07 12.30 0.05
C GLY A 98 -7.17 11.09 0.20
N ILE A 99 -6.32 11.06 1.21
CA ILE A 99 -5.32 10.02 1.43
C ILE A 99 -5.31 9.60 2.89
N TYR A 100 -5.20 8.30 3.12
CA TYR A 100 -4.93 7.74 4.44
C TYR A 100 -3.60 6.98 4.40
N LEU A 101 -2.70 7.35 5.30
CA LEU A 101 -1.42 6.69 5.54
C LEU A 101 -1.29 6.42 7.04
N GLN A 102 -0.98 5.19 7.38
CA GLN A 102 -0.83 4.82 8.79
C GLN A 102 0.61 5.05 9.24
N GLY A 103 0.82 5.95 10.21
CA GLY A 103 2.09 6.07 10.91
C GLY A 103 2.31 4.88 11.86
N ASP A 104 3.56 4.56 12.13
CA ASP A 104 3.97 3.58 13.14
C ASP A 104 4.88 4.21 14.20
N CYS A 105 5.46 3.40 15.08
CA CYS A 105 6.35 3.88 16.15
C CYS A 105 7.81 4.10 15.70
N TRP A 106 8.16 3.75 14.45
CA TRP A 106 9.51 3.83 13.91
C TRP A 106 9.77 5.18 13.25
N LYS A 107 11.03 5.41 12.90
CA LYS A 107 11.46 6.57 12.13
C LYS A 107 11.74 6.19 10.68
N CYS A 108 11.48 7.11 9.77
CA CYS A 108 11.75 6.89 8.34
C CYS A 108 13.22 6.52 8.10
N GLY A 109 14.17 7.17 8.81
CA GLY A 109 15.60 6.87 8.69
C GLY A 109 16.01 5.46 9.12
N GLU A 110 15.19 4.76 9.91
CA GLU A 110 15.44 3.36 10.29
C GLU A 110 15.11 2.37 9.16
N TRP A 111 14.18 2.73 8.25
CA TRP A 111 13.64 1.83 7.23
C TRP A 111 13.95 2.25 5.80
N ALA A 112 14.15 3.54 5.54
CA ALA A 112 14.43 4.03 4.19
C ALA A 112 15.78 3.51 3.69
N ASN A 113 15.80 2.97 2.46
CA ASN A 113 17.05 2.63 1.80
C ASN A 113 17.80 3.91 1.37
N ASP A 114 19.13 3.80 1.15
CA ASP A 114 19.98 4.95 0.83
C ASP A 114 19.56 5.63 -0.49
N ARG A 115 19.17 4.85 -1.49
CA ARG A 115 18.70 5.36 -2.78
C ARG A 115 17.45 6.23 -2.64
N SER A 116 16.52 5.86 -1.73
CA SER A 116 15.35 6.68 -1.44
C SER A 116 15.73 8.00 -0.81
N LEU A 117 16.63 7.99 0.15
CA LEU A 117 17.11 9.21 0.81
C LEU A 117 17.80 10.14 -0.18
N GLU A 118 18.68 9.60 -1.03
CA GLU A 118 19.37 10.35 -2.09
C GLU A 118 18.36 10.96 -3.09
N TYR A 119 17.40 10.16 -3.56
CA TYR A 119 16.37 10.63 -4.51
C TYR A 119 15.56 11.81 -3.98
N PHE A 120 15.25 11.81 -2.69
CA PHE A 120 14.52 12.91 -2.04
C PHE A 120 15.44 14.00 -1.47
N ASN A 121 16.75 13.85 -1.61
CA ASN A 121 17.75 14.76 -1.05
C ASN A 121 17.54 14.99 0.46
N ILE A 122 17.36 13.91 1.20
CA ILE A 122 17.15 13.91 2.66
C ILE A 122 18.30 13.15 3.28
N SER A 123 18.97 13.73 4.29
CA SER A 123 19.98 13.01 5.06
C SER A 123 19.32 11.92 5.93
N ARG A 124 20.09 10.89 6.32
CA ARG A 124 19.56 9.88 7.24
C ARG A 124 19.22 10.48 8.60
N ASP A 125 20.00 11.43 9.08
CA ASP A 125 19.74 12.14 10.35
C ASP A 125 18.43 12.94 10.30
N ASP A 126 18.14 13.62 9.19
CA ASP A 126 16.86 14.29 8.99
C ASP A 126 15.70 13.27 8.90
N ALA A 127 15.92 12.14 8.20
CA ALA A 127 14.93 11.08 8.11
C ALA A 127 14.63 10.42 9.47
N MET A 128 15.57 10.43 10.42
CA MET A 128 15.35 10.01 11.81
C MET A 128 14.41 10.96 12.58
N GLN A 129 14.13 12.15 12.07
CA GLN A 129 13.12 13.06 12.66
C GLN A 129 11.72 12.84 12.07
N ILE A 130 11.61 12.11 10.97
CA ILE A 130 10.35 11.85 10.26
C ILE A 130 9.74 10.54 10.76
N GLN A 131 8.46 10.58 11.15
CA GLN A 131 7.73 9.37 11.51
C GLN A 131 7.59 8.45 10.30
N ASN A 132 7.87 7.16 10.49
CA ASN A 132 7.70 6.17 9.42
C ASN A 132 6.22 5.94 9.10
N ILE A 133 5.95 5.61 7.84
CA ILE A 133 4.61 5.23 7.35
C ILE A 133 4.60 3.74 7.07
N HIS A 134 3.74 3.03 7.75
CA HIS A 134 3.57 1.60 7.58
C HIS A 134 2.62 1.31 6.41
N ALA A 135 3.14 0.78 5.32
CA ALA A 135 2.39 0.53 4.10
C ALA A 135 1.50 -0.73 4.15
N ILE A 136 1.05 -1.14 5.35
CA ILE A 136 0.12 -2.29 5.51
C ILE A 136 -1.32 -1.93 5.17
N MET A 137 -1.67 -0.64 5.33
CA MET A 137 -2.97 -0.11 4.96
C MET A 137 -2.81 1.31 4.40
N ILE A 138 -3.25 1.52 3.16
CA ILE A 138 -3.18 2.80 2.46
C ILE A 138 -4.52 3.04 1.78
N GLY A 139 -5.11 4.21 1.99
CA GLY A 139 -6.40 4.58 1.38
C GLY A 139 -6.30 5.80 0.48
N PHE A 140 -7.06 5.79 -0.61
CA PHE A 140 -7.11 6.87 -1.59
C PHE A 140 -8.57 7.21 -1.95
N ASP A 141 -8.92 8.48 -1.96
CA ASP A 141 -10.09 8.99 -2.69
C ASP A 141 -9.61 9.77 -3.93
N PHE A 142 -9.74 9.17 -5.09
CA PHE A 142 -9.24 9.75 -6.35
C PHE A 142 -10.05 10.96 -6.85
N ARG A 143 -11.15 11.31 -6.21
CA ARG A 143 -11.91 12.54 -6.46
C ARG A 143 -11.31 13.73 -5.71
N HIS A 144 -10.56 13.47 -4.63
CA HIS A 144 -9.93 14.53 -3.86
C HIS A 144 -8.69 15.08 -4.59
N PRO A 145 -8.52 16.43 -4.69
CA PRO A 145 -7.47 17.04 -5.51
C PRO A 145 -6.03 16.68 -5.08
N ALA A 146 -5.81 16.37 -3.82
CA ALA A 146 -4.48 15.98 -3.31
C ALA A 146 -4.06 14.55 -3.71
N THR A 147 -5.02 13.68 -4.07
CA THR A 147 -4.75 12.25 -4.24
C THR A 147 -3.95 11.95 -5.50
N MET A 148 -4.35 12.47 -6.64
CA MET A 148 -3.66 12.18 -7.91
C MET A 148 -2.20 12.64 -7.91
N PRO A 149 -1.83 13.86 -7.48
CA PRO A 149 -0.43 14.28 -7.42
C PRO A 149 0.44 13.36 -6.57
N PHE A 150 -0.08 12.91 -5.41
CA PHE A 150 0.62 11.97 -4.54
C PHE A 150 0.77 10.59 -5.22
N PHE A 151 -0.32 10.08 -5.79
CA PHE A 151 -0.34 8.75 -6.41
C PHE A 151 0.59 8.67 -7.63
N GLU A 152 0.60 9.68 -8.48
CA GLU A 152 1.52 9.76 -9.62
C GLU A 152 2.99 9.84 -9.15
N ARG A 153 3.28 10.56 -8.07
CA ARG A 153 4.60 10.58 -7.48
C ARG A 153 5.01 9.20 -6.98
N TRP A 154 4.10 8.48 -6.30
CA TRP A 154 4.35 7.12 -5.82
C TRP A 154 4.59 6.14 -6.98
N LYS A 155 3.81 6.23 -8.06
CA LYS A 155 4.03 5.48 -9.31
C LYS A 155 5.40 5.76 -9.90
N LYS A 156 5.78 7.03 -9.98
CA LYS A 156 7.09 7.43 -10.49
C LYS A 156 8.22 6.84 -9.65
N CYS A 157 8.13 6.86 -8.32
CA CYS A 157 9.12 6.23 -7.44
C CYS A 157 9.25 4.72 -7.72
N ALA A 158 8.15 4.01 -7.95
CA ALA A 158 8.19 2.60 -8.33
C ALA A 158 8.89 2.39 -9.68
N ALA A 159 8.54 3.19 -10.70
CA ALA A 159 9.12 3.12 -12.04
C ALA A 159 10.62 3.48 -12.04
N ASP A 160 11.04 4.46 -11.26
CA ASP A 160 12.45 4.86 -11.11
C ASP A 160 13.26 3.85 -10.27
N GLY A 161 12.61 2.82 -9.73
CA GLY A 161 13.24 1.78 -8.92
C GLY A 161 13.74 2.28 -7.55
N ILE A 162 13.10 3.31 -7.00
CA ILE A 162 13.49 3.94 -5.73
C ILE A 162 13.28 3.00 -4.54
N PHE A 163 12.39 2.02 -4.69
CA PHE A 163 12.11 1.02 -3.64
C PHE A 163 13.21 -0.04 -3.51
N ARG A 164 14.21 -0.04 -4.41
CA ARG A 164 15.36 -0.95 -4.38
C ARG A 164 16.54 -0.26 -3.71
N GLY A 165 17.28 -1.00 -2.92
CA GLY A 165 18.54 -0.52 -2.35
C GLY A 165 18.79 -1.08 -0.95
N SER A 166 20.04 -0.99 -0.55
CA SER A 166 20.51 -1.30 0.80
C SER A 166 20.37 -0.10 1.72
N ARG A 167 20.52 -0.34 3.01
CA ARG A 167 20.65 0.69 4.05
C ARG A 167 22.07 0.63 4.60
N THR A 168 22.73 1.79 4.72
CA THR A 168 24.12 1.88 5.18
C THR A 168 24.32 1.36 6.61
N ASN A 169 23.26 1.36 7.42
CA ASN A 169 23.30 0.97 8.83
C ASN A 169 22.71 -0.44 9.09
N ASP A 170 22.44 -1.22 8.04
CA ASP A 170 22.02 -2.62 8.21
C ASP A 170 23.22 -3.44 8.67
N ASN A 171 23.35 -3.63 10.01
CA ASN A 171 24.19 -4.68 10.56
C ASN A 171 23.63 -6.10 10.33
N ASN A 172 22.53 -6.21 9.62
CA ASN A 172 21.90 -7.47 9.19
C ASN A 172 22.26 -7.71 7.73
N THR A 173 23.44 -8.25 7.52
CA THR A 173 23.76 -9.04 6.34
C THR A 173 23.08 -10.41 6.50
N GLU A 174 21.86 -10.58 6.05
CA GLU A 174 21.28 -11.86 5.66
C GLU A 174 20.41 -11.69 4.42
#